data_88c0d7dd279f7f6ab9b49b9abb384f5c
#
_entry.id   88c0d7dd279f7f6ab9b49b9abb384f5c
#
_cell.length_a   1.000
_cell.length_b   1.000
_cell.length_c   1.000
_cell.angle_alpha   90.00
_cell.angle_beta   90.00
_cell.angle_gamma   90.00
#
_symmetry.space_group_name_H-M   'P 1'
#
loop_
_entity.id
_entity.type
_entity.pdbx_description
1 polymer ?
#
loop_
_entity_poly.entity_id
_entity_poly.type
_entity_poly.pdbx_seq_one_letter_code
_entity_poly.pdbx_strand_id
1 'polypeptide(L)'
;MKKTILATMIAVFLIFEGSGCGMIKPVSTQEKILSVMKEKYGEEFEFEGWAHKQYGSRDMTANVTCASFPGERIQAGQEENEEGKMIYFDDYMAYQNKEEMQTILENLVQEVYPTARVIWKINSSEFPKEMSPGMSVKEIMESKESVFSAYIVVNQAVNEEEKYYDLEKLRKVLEDNKIRMSVALFFTLDKEAYQTVDGENYSYWASRDGWFEQRCNFATDRAYEFYYANWR
;
A
#
# COMPACT_ATOMS: atom_id res chain seq x y z
N MET A 1 -40.14 11.71 -22.04
CA MET A 1 -39.33 11.00 -23.04
C MET A 1 -38.16 10.33 -22.34
N LYS A 2 -38.25 9.03 -22.14
CA LYS A 2 -37.20 8.21 -21.48
C LYS A 2 -36.18 7.80 -22.54
N LYS A 3 -34.91 8.19 -22.40
CA LYS A 3 -33.82 7.68 -23.24
C LYS A 3 -33.19 6.48 -22.52
N THR A 4 -33.50 5.31 -23.04
CA THR A 4 -32.89 4.04 -22.68
C THR A 4 -31.49 4.00 -23.32
N ILE A 5 -30.44 3.99 -22.54
CA ILE A 5 -29.08 3.74 -23.03
C ILE A 5 -28.87 2.23 -22.99
N LEU A 6 -28.80 1.63 -24.18
CA LEU A 6 -28.55 0.23 -24.42
C LEU A 6 -27.02 0.01 -24.34
N ALA A 7 -26.56 -0.65 -23.28
CA ALA A 7 -25.18 -1.08 -23.17
C ALA A 7 -24.95 -2.28 -24.10
N THR A 8 -24.24 -2.05 -25.19
CA THR A 8 -23.87 -3.11 -26.14
C THR A 8 -22.58 -3.77 -25.66
N MET A 9 -22.69 -4.94 -25.03
CA MET A 9 -21.57 -5.85 -24.85
C MET A 9 -21.14 -6.36 -26.21
N ILE A 10 -20.00 -5.94 -26.72
CA ILE A 10 -19.36 -6.51 -27.91
C ILE A 10 -18.46 -7.65 -27.42
N ALA A 11 -18.99 -8.87 -27.48
CA ALA A 11 -18.18 -10.07 -27.41
C ALA A 11 -17.51 -10.26 -28.78
N VAL A 12 -16.24 -9.89 -28.90
CA VAL A 12 -15.46 -10.18 -30.09
C VAL A 12 -14.93 -11.61 -29.98
N PHE A 13 -15.70 -12.56 -30.57
CA PHE A 13 -15.19 -13.88 -30.87
C PHE A 13 -14.38 -13.77 -32.18
N LEU A 14 -13.05 -13.69 -32.06
CA LEU A 14 -12.16 -13.90 -33.20
C LEU A 14 -11.95 -15.40 -33.37
N ILE A 15 -12.76 -16.01 -34.27
CA ILE A 15 -12.48 -17.34 -34.82
C ILE A 15 -11.41 -17.14 -35.88
N PHE A 16 -10.17 -17.45 -35.59
CA PHE A 16 -9.11 -17.62 -36.57
C PHE A 16 -9.02 -19.10 -36.91
N GLU A 17 -9.72 -19.51 -37.98
CA GLU A 17 -9.38 -20.73 -38.71
C GLU A 17 -8.22 -20.39 -39.65
N GLY A 18 -7.03 -20.74 -39.26
CA GLY A 18 -5.83 -20.68 -40.12
C GLY A 18 -4.97 -21.89 -39.86
N SER A 19 -5.01 -22.86 -40.75
CA SER A 19 -4.19 -24.07 -40.79
C SER A 19 -2.70 -23.72 -40.84
N GLY A 20 -2.05 -23.80 -39.70
CA GLY A 20 -0.60 -23.74 -39.54
C GLY A 20 -0.23 -24.41 -38.21
N CYS A 21 0.41 -25.58 -38.25
CA CYS A 21 1.07 -26.19 -37.10
C CYS A 21 2.25 -25.31 -36.64
N GLY A 22 1.97 -24.08 -36.20
CA GLY A 22 2.88 -23.33 -35.39
C GLY A 22 2.71 -23.81 -33.94
N MET A 23 3.72 -24.37 -33.34
CA MET A 23 3.75 -24.58 -31.87
C MET A 23 3.43 -23.23 -31.25
N ILE A 24 2.22 -23.07 -30.68
CA ILE A 24 1.85 -21.93 -29.86
C ILE A 24 2.78 -22.02 -28.64
N LYS A 25 3.81 -21.19 -28.61
CA LYS A 25 4.65 -21.10 -27.41
C LYS A 25 3.75 -20.75 -26.24
N PRO A 26 3.80 -21.51 -25.14
CA PRO A 26 3.00 -21.16 -23.97
C PRO A 26 3.37 -19.75 -23.52
N VAL A 27 2.36 -18.90 -23.34
CA VAL A 27 2.54 -17.54 -22.82
C VAL A 27 3.22 -17.62 -21.47
N SER A 28 4.33 -16.93 -21.29
CA SER A 28 5.07 -16.94 -20.03
C SER A 28 4.26 -16.28 -18.91
N THR A 29 4.56 -16.63 -17.66
CA THR A 29 3.92 -16.00 -16.49
C THR A 29 4.13 -14.48 -16.49
N GLN A 30 5.32 -14.02 -16.85
CA GLN A 30 5.62 -12.60 -17.03
C GLN A 30 4.66 -11.93 -18.01
N GLU A 31 4.52 -12.48 -19.21
CA GLU A 31 3.63 -11.94 -20.24
C GLU A 31 2.16 -11.91 -19.78
N LYS A 32 1.74 -12.91 -19.02
CA LYS A 32 0.38 -12.96 -18.47
C LYS A 32 0.16 -11.84 -17.44
N ILE A 33 1.08 -11.66 -16.50
CA ILE A 33 0.99 -10.59 -15.48
C ILE A 33 0.91 -9.23 -16.18
N LEU A 34 1.81 -8.94 -17.12
CA LEU A 34 1.81 -7.68 -17.86
C LEU A 34 0.54 -7.47 -18.69
N SER A 35 0.02 -8.54 -19.30
CA SER A 35 -1.24 -8.47 -20.06
C SER A 35 -2.44 -8.15 -19.16
N VAL A 36 -2.52 -8.77 -17.97
CA VAL A 36 -3.58 -8.49 -16.99
C VAL A 36 -3.50 -7.05 -16.50
N MET A 37 -2.29 -6.56 -16.18
CA MET A 37 -2.09 -5.18 -15.77
C MET A 37 -2.51 -4.19 -16.86
N LYS A 38 -2.08 -4.43 -18.09
CA LYS A 38 -2.46 -3.62 -19.24
C LYS A 38 -3.98 -3.60 -19.48
N GLU A 39 -4.64 -4.75 -19.43
CA GLU A 39 -6.10 -4.85 -19.58
C GLU A 39 -6.83 -4.10 -18.44
N LYS A 40 -6.33 -4.23 -17.21
CA LYS A 40 -6.94 -3.65 -16.01
C LYS A 40 -6.84 -2.12 -15.98
N TYR A 41 -5.69 -1.56 -16.39
CA TYR A 41 -5.38 -0.13 -16.24
C TYR A 41 -5.29 0.65 -17.55
N GLY A 42 -5.25 -0.04 -18.69
CA GLY A 42 -5.14 0.60 -20.02
C GLY A 42 -3.78 1.23 -20.29
N GLU A 43 -2.75 0.84 -19.54
CA GLU A 43 -1.39 1.37 -19.59
C GLU A 43 -0.38 0.25 -19.90
N GLU A 44 0.75 0.60 -20.51
CA GLU A 44 1.84 -0.33 -20.74
C GLU A 44 2.71 -0.46 -19.50
N PHE A 45 3.09 -1.69 -19.17
CA PHE A 45 3.97 -2.02 -18.07
C PHE A 45 5.22 -2.73 -18.57
N GLU A 46 6.36 -2.37 -17.97
CA GLU A 46 7.66 -2.98 -18.26
C GLU A 46 8.11 -3.85 -17.09
N PHE A 47 8.58 -5.05 -17.39
CA PHE A 47 9.10 -5.97 -16.39
C PHE A 47 10.53 -5.61 -16.00
N GLU A 48 10.78 -5.30 -14.73
CA GLU A 48 12.14 -5.07 -14.21
C GLU A 48 12.80 -6.34 -13.65
N GLY A 49 12.00 -7.23 -13.06
CA GLY A 49 12.51 -8.43 -12.42
C GLY A 49 11.51 -9.12 -11.50
N TRP A 50 11.89 -10.26 -10.97
CA TRP A 50 11.08 -10.96 -9.97
C TRP A 50 11.36 -10.43 -8.57
N ALA A 51 10.34 -9.94 -7.88
CA ALA A 51 10.40 -9.60 -6.46
C ALA A 51 10.34 -10.88 -5.61
N HIS A 52 9.47 -11.83 -6.00
CA HIS A 52 9.39 -13.15 -5.40
C HIS A 52 9.17 -14.20 -6.49
N LYS A 53 10.00 -15.24 -6.46
CA LYS A 53 9.87 -16.41 -7.33
C LYS A 53 10.41 -17.64 -6.62
N GLN A 54 9.51 -18.54 -6.24
CA GLN A 54 9.88 -19.80 -5.64
C GLN A 54 9.88 -20.93 -6.69
N TYR A 55 10.95 -21.72 -6.74
CA TYR A 55 11.02 -22.86 -7.67
C TYR A 55 9.92 -23.88 -7.36
N GLY A 56 9.14 -24.24 -8.38
CA GLY A 56 8.03 -25.18 -8.23
C GLY A 56 6.72 -24.59 -7.71
N SER A 57 6.70 -23.31 -7.27
CA SER A 57 5.47 -22.59 -6.96
C SER A 57 4.90 -21.92 -8.21
N ARG A 58 3.58 -21.75 -8.21
CA ARG A 58 2.87 -20.91 -9.18
C ARG A 58 2.75 -19.46 -8.70
N ASP A 59 3.04 -19.21 -7.41
CA ASP A 59 2.98 -17.90 -6.81
C ASP A 59 4.23 -17.12 -7.18
N MET A 60 4.04 -16.02 -7.86
CA MET A 60 5.12 -15.19 -8.38
C MET A 60 4.74 -13.72 -8.28
N THR A 61 5.69 -12.91 -7.84
CA THR A 61 5.55 -11.45 -7.80
C THR A 61 6.67 -10.82 -8.62
N ALA A 62 6.30 -9.96 -9.54
CA ALA A 62 7.19 -9.17 -10.37
C ALA A 62 7.25 -7.72 -9.89
N ASN A 63 8.40 -7.09 -10.04
CA ASN A 63 8.51 -5.64 -10.07
C ASN A 63 8.25 -5.18 -11.52
N VAL A 64 7.35 -4.25 -11.67
CA VAL A 64 7.02 -3.64 -12.96
C VAL A 64 7.07 -2.12 -12.85
N THR A 65 7.34 -1.45 -13.96
CA THR A 65 7.33 0.02 -14.06
C THR A 65 6.31 0.45 -15.10
N CYS A 66 5.88 1.71 -15.01
CA CYS A 66 4.98 2.31 -15.99
C CYS A 66 5.25 3.82 -16.12
N ALA A 67 4.68 4.43 -17.14
CA ALA A 67 4.88 5.85 -17.41
C ALA A 67 4.19 6.77 -16.40
N SER A 68 3.07 6.33 -15.81
CA SER A 68 2.32 7.12 -14.82
C SER A 68 3.07 7.34 -13.50
N PHE A 69 3.97 6.42 -13.13
CA PHE A 69 4.75 6.50 -11.88
C PHE A 69 6.25 6.30 -12.17
N PRO A 70 6.91 7.30 -12.79
CA PRO A 70 8.30 7.18 -13.19
C PRO A 70 9.22 7.02 -11.96
N GLY A 71 10.03 5.95 -11.97
CA GLY A 71 10.96 5.62 -10.88
C GLY A 71 10.37 4.80 -9.73
N GLU A 72 9.05 4.61 -9.69
CA GLU A 72 8.41 3.72 -8.71
C GLU A 72 8.39 2.27 -9.22
N ARG A 73 8.44 1.32 -8.28
CA ARG A 73 8.36 -0.11 -8.55
C ARG A 73 7.04 -0.66 -8.06
N ILE A 74 6.14 -0.91 -8.99
CA ILE A 74 4.85 -1.51 -8.73
C ILE A 74 5.07 -3.03 -8.61
N GLN A 75 4.48 -3.66 -7.62
CA GLN A 75 4.46 -5.10 -7.51
C GLN A 75 3.17 -5.64 -8.12
N ALA A 76 3.34 -6.58 -9.05
CA ALA A 76 2.23 -7.29 -9.68
C ALA A 76 2.52 -8.78 -9.69
N GLY A 77 1.52 -9.60 -9.42
CA GLY A 77 1.76 -11.02 -9.28
C GLY A 77 0.57 -11.91 -9.59
N GLN A 78 0.82 -13.18 -9.44
CA GLN A 78 -0.19 -14.22 -9.45
C GLN A 78 0.01 -15.17 -8.27
N GLU A 79 -1.08 -15.71 -7.76
CA GLU A 79 -1.07 -16.77 -6.76
C GLU A 79 -2.24 -17.74 -6.99
N GLU A 80 -2.12 -18.96 -6.48
CA GLU A 80 -3.19 -19.93 -6.51
C GLU A 80 -4.03 -19.81 -5.23
N ASN A 81 -5.34 -19.55 -5.37
CA ASN A 81 -6.23 -19.48 -4.21
C ASN A 81 -6.57 -20.89 -3.67
N GLU A 82 -7.31 -20.96 -2.56
CA GLU A 82 -7.70 -22.21 -1.91
C GLU A 82 -8.50 -23.16 -2.83
N GLU A 83 -9.14 -22.64 -3.86
CA GLU A 83 -9.89 -23.40 -4.86
C GLU A 83 -9.02 -23.89 -6.04
N GLY A 84 -7.72 -23.61 -6.03
CA GLY A 84 -6.78 -23.94 -7.12
C GLY A 84 -6.89 -23.02 -8.34
N LYS A 85 -7.57 -21.88 -8.21
CA LYS A 85 -7.69 -20.88 -9.26
C LYS A 85 -6.58 -19.83 -9.15
N MET A 86 -5.96 -19.50 -10.29
CA MET A 86 -5.01 -18.39 -10.34
C MET A 86 -5.74 -17.06 -10.19
N ILE A 87 -5.31 -16.26 -9.23
CA ILE A 87 -5.69 -14.86 -9.04
C ILE A 87 -4.49 -13.96 -9.35
N TYR A 88 -4.77 -12.76 -9.84
CA TYR A 88 -3.76 -11.75 -10.14
C TYR A 88 -3.95 -10.57 -9.22
N PHE A 89 -2.85 -10.06 -8.70
CA PHE A 89 -2.86 -8.94 -7.75
C PHE A 89 -1.80 -7.92 -8.13
N ASP A 90 -1.97 -6.69 -7.67
CA ASP A 90 -1.02 -5.60 -7.83
C ASP A 90 -1.25 -4.50 -6.80
N ASP A 91 -0.28 -3.60 -6.65
CA ASP A 91 -0.37 -2.42 -5.79
C ASP A 91 -0.47 -1.08 -6.56
N TYR A 92 -0.79 -1.12 -7.86
CA TYR A 92 -0.91 0.06 -8.72
C TYR A 92 -1.87 1.12 -8.14
N MET A 93 -3.04 0.68 -7.63
CA MET A 93 -4.03 1.58 -7.04
C MET A 93 -3.51 2.30 -5.79
N ALA A 94 -2.59 1.70 -5.05
CA ALA A 94 -1.95 2.36 -3.92
C ALA A 94 -1.07 3.53 -4.38
N TYR A 95 -0.33 3.37 -5.49
CA TYR A 95 0.44 4.47 -6.09
C TYR A 95 -0.47 5.56 -6.64
N GLN A 96 -1.55 5.20 -7.32
CA GLN A 96 -2.51 6.15 -7.87
C GLN A 96 -3.15 7.03 -6.80
N ASN A 97 -3.37 6.48 -5.61
CA ASN A 97 -4.06 7.17 -4.50
C ASN A 97 -3.14 7.61 -3.36
N LYS A 98 -1.82 7.52 -3.55
CA LYS A 98 -0.79 7.75 -2.52
C LYS A 98 -0.96 9.10 -1.82
N GLU A 99 -1.14 10.17 -2.57
CA GLU A 99 -1.24 11.53 -2.00
C GLU A 99 -2.52 11.73 -1.17
N GLU A 100 -3.64 11.18 -1.64
CA GLU A 100 -4.91 11.26 -0.90
C GLU A 100 -4.84 10.42 0.38
N MET A 101 -4.33 9.18 0.31
CA MET A 101 -4.12 8.34 1.50
C MET A 101 -3.17 8.99 2.49
N GLN A 102 -2.06 9.57 2.02
CA GLN A 102 -1.10 10.30 2.85
C GLN A 102 -1.78 11.45 3.59
N THR A 103 -2.59 12.25 2.90
CA THR A 103 -3.34 13.36 3.48
C THR A 103 -4.33 12.89 4.54
N ILE A 104 -5.05 11.80 4.28
CA ILE A 104 -5.98 11.22 5.25
C ILE A 104 -5.24 10.76 6.51
N LEU A 105 -4.15 10.00 6.35
CA LEU A 105 -3.34 9.51 7.48
C LEU A 105 -2.78 10.66 8.32
N GLU A 106 -2.27 11.72 7.68
CA GLU A 106 -1.77 12.90 8.40
C GLU A 106 -2.87 13.61 9.19
N ASN A 107 -4.03 13.83 8.58
CA ASN A 107 -5.15 14.49 9.25
C ASN A 107 -5.60 13.69 10.49
N LEU A 108 -5.73 12.37 10.40
CA LEU A 108 -6.11 11.52 11.52
C LEU A 108 -5.09 11.58 12.67
N VAL A 109 -3.80 11.51 12.34
CA VAL A 109 -2.74 11.60 13.36
C VAL A 109 -2.70 12.99 13.99
N GLN A 110 -2.91 14.06 13.22
CA GLN A 110 -2.90 15.44 13.69
C GLN A 110 -4.09 15.79 14.61
N GLU A 111 -5.15 15.00 14.63
CA GLU A 111 -6.22 15.14 15.65
C GLU A 111 -5.69 14.92 17.07
N VAL A 112 -4.60 14.17 17.21
CA VAL A 112 -3.97 13.86 18.49
C VAL A 112 -2.64 14.60 18.67
N TYR A 113 -1.82 14.60 17.63
CA TYR A 113 -0.51 15.24 17.58
C TYR A 113 -0.49 16.33 16.50
N PRO A 114 -0.93 17.57 16.81
CA PRO A 114 -1.11 18.63 15.80
C PRO A 114 0.14 18.99 14.99
N THR A 115 1.32 18.70 15.53
CA THR A 115 2.61 18.93 14.84
C THR A 115 3.17 17.68 14.18
N ALA A 116 2.37 16.62 14.04
CA ALA A 116 2.86 15.38 13.46
C ALA A 116 3.01 15.47 11.94
N ARG A 117 4.03 14.79 11.44
CA ARG A 117 4.17 14.38 10.04
C ARG A 117 4.08 12.86 9.99
N VAL A 118 3.36 12.35 9.02
CA VAL A 118 3.30 10.92 8.73
C VAL A 118 4.20 10.63 7.54
N ILE A 119 5.11 9.69 7.68
CA ILE A 119 5.99 9.22 6.62
C ILE A 119 5.60 7.79 6.32
N TRP A 120 4.87 7.60 5.25
CA TRP A 120 4.36 6.31 4.85
C TRP A 120 4.96 5.89 3.50
N LYS A 121 5.30 4.61 3.40
CA LYS A 121 5.74 3.97 2.14
C LYS A 121 4.77 2.88 1.75
N ILE A 122 4.50 2.78 0.45
CA ILE A 122 3.71 1.68 -0.10
C ILE A 122 4.48 0.38 0.09
N ASN A 123 3.79 -0.59 0.67
CA ASN A 123 4.24 -1.97 0.76
C ASN A 123 3.10 -2.86 0.25
N SER A 124 3.32 -3.55 -0.85
CA SER A 124 2.31 -4.35 -1.53
C SER A 124 1.66 -5.42 -0.65
N SER A 125 2.37 -5.93 0.34
CA SER A 125 1.83 -6.91 1.29
C SER A 125 0.82 -6.32 2.30
N GLU A 126 0.65 -5.01 2.29
CA GLU A 126 -0.19 -4.25 3.21
C GLU A 126 -1.51 -3.81 2.60
N PHE A 127 -1.82 -4.25 1.37
CA PHE A 127 -3.04 -3.89 0.64
C PHE A 127 -3.85 -5.11 0.24
N PRO A 128 -5.17 -4.92 -0.01
CA PRO A 128 -6.00 -5.97 -0.59
C PRO A 128 -5.42 -6.46 -1.92
N LYS A 129 -5.37 -7.76 -2.10
CA LYS A 129 -4.87 -8.35 -3.35
C LYS A 129 -5.78 -8.04 -4.55
N GLU A 130 -7.07 -7.91 -4.33
CA GLU A 130 -8.06 -7.67 -5.39
C GLU A 130 -8.46 -6.20 -5.51
N MET A 131 -7.49 -5.27 -5.50
CA MET A 131 -7.78 -3.88 -5.81
C MET A 131 -8.20 -3.72 -7.28
N SER A 132 -9.16 -2.83 -7.55
CA SER A 132 -9.66 -2.56 -8.90
C SER A 132 -9.77 -1.06 -9.17
N PRO A 133 -9.72 -0.60 -10.44
CA PRO A 133 -9.79 0.82 -10.80
C PRO A 133 -11.07 1.56 -10.33
N GLY A 134 -12.08 0.83 -9.91
CA GLY A 134 -13.32 1.42 -9.40
C GLY A 134 -13.39 1.56 -7.88
N MET A 135 -12.40 1.08 -7.14
CA MET A 135 -12.36 1.20 -5.69
C MET A 135 -12.02 2.64 -5.28
N SER A 136 -12.79 3.18 -4.35
CA SER A 136 -12.47 4.47 -3.73
C SER A 136 -11.30 4.33 -2.75
N VAL A 137 -10.61 5.44 -2.48
CA VAL A 137 -9.55 5.52 -1.47
C VAL A 137 -10.06 5.01 -0.13
N LYS A 138 -11.28 5.37 0.25
CA LYS A 138 -11.91 4.91 1.48
C LYS A 138 -12.06 3.38 1.54
N GLU A 139 -12.54 2.75 0.46
CA GLU A 139 -12.68 1.29 0.42
C GLU A 139 -11.34 0.58 0.55
N ILE A 140 -10.30 1.11 -0.08
CA ILE A 140 -8.94 0.56 0.04
C ILE A 140 -8.44 0.71 1.49
N MET A 141 -8.56 1.92 2.07
CA MET A 141 -8.04 2.20 3.41
C MET A 141 -8.77 1.45 4.53
N GLU A 142 -10.11 1.35 4.45
CA GLU A 142 -10.95 0.65 5.44
C GLU A 142 -10.97 -0.89 5.25
N SER A 143 -10.29 -1.40 4.22
CA SER A 143 -10.17 -2.85 4.04
C SER A 143 -9.49 -3.51 5.24
N LYS A 144 -10.02 -4.65 5.68
CA LYS A 144 -9.41 -5.46 6.75
C LYS A 144 -8.04 -6.03 6.38
N GLU A 145 -7.67 -5.97 5.11
CA GLU A 145 -6.37 -6.40 4.62
C GLU A 145 -5.37 -5.24 4.62
N SER A 146 -5.85 -3.99 4.57
CA SER A 146 -4.98 -2.81 4.59
C SER A 146 -4.35 -2.59 5.95
N VAL A 147 -3.03 -2.39 5.96
CA VAL A 147 -2.23 -2.00 7.13
C VAL A 147 -1.20 -0.97 6.69
N PHE A 148 -1.19 0.20 7.30
CA PHE A 148 -0.26 1.26 6.92
C PHE A 148 0.98 1.23 7.82
N SER A 149 2.13 0.84 7.25
CA SER A 149 3.41 0.94 7.94
C SER A 149 3.97 2.35 7.81
N ALA A 150 4.01 3.08 8.91
CA ALA A 150 4.38 4.48 8.90
C ALA A 150 5.35 4.86 10.03
N TYR A 151 6.09 5.93 9.77
CA TYR A 151 6.81 6.69 10.79
C TYR A 151 6.00 7.95 11.07
N ILE A 152 5.71 8.20 12.34
CA ILE A 152 5.09 9.44 12.80
C ILE A 152 6.16 10.22 13.53
N VAL A 153 6.42 11.45 13.07
CA VAL A 153 7.39 12.35 13.69
C VAL A 153 6.67 13.57 14.22
N VAL A 154 6.74 13.79 15.52
CA VAL A 154 6.05 14.87 16.23
C VAL A 154 7.07 15.92 16.67
N ASN A 155 6.89 17.19 16.27
CA ASN A 155 7.78 18.28 16.68
C ASN A 155 7.33 18.90 17.99
N GLN A 156 7.48 18.14 19.06
CA GLN A 156 7.25 18.57 20.45
C GLN A 156 7.98 17.63 21.42
N ALA A 157 8.15 18.08 22.66
CA ALA A 157 8.58 17.21 23.75
C ALA A 157 7.48 16.19 24.07
N VAL A 158 7.90 15.02 24.57
CA VAL A 158 6.95 14.04 25.10
C VAL A 158 6.32 14.58 26.39
N ASN A 159 5.00 14.55 26.47
CA ASN A 159 4.30 14.76 27.72
C ASN A 159 4.23 13.42 28.47
N GLU A 160 5.13 13.22 29.43
CA GLU A 160 5.24 11.98 30.21
C GLU A 160 3.97 11.60 30.96
N GLU A 161 3.14 12.59 31.37
CA GLU A 161 1.90 12.37 32.08
C GLU A 161 0.75 11.94 31.16
N GLU A 162 0.77 12.38 29.92
CA GLU A 162 -0.33 12.17 28.95
C GLU A 162 0.01 11.17 27.83
N LYS A 163 1.27 10.77 27.66
CA LYS A 163 1.70 9.95 26.51
C LYS A 163 0.89 8.66 26.30
N TYR A 164 0.44 8.02 27.35
CA TYR A 164 -0.40 6.82 27.24
C TYR A 164 -1.85 7.17 26.89
N TYR A 165 -2.34 8.29 27.38
CA TYR A 165 -3.66 8.80 27.04
C TYR A 165 -3.71 9.25 25.58
N ASP A 166 -2.70 9.97 25.11
CA ASP A 166 -2.62 10.42 23.72
C ASP A 166 -2.51 9.22 22.76
N LEU A 167 -1.73 8.20 23.14
CA LEU A 167 -1.63 6.98 22.33
C LEU A 167 -2.97 6.25 22.24
N GLU A 168 -3.71 6.15 23.35
CA GLU A 168 -5.06 5.54 23.35
C GLU A 168 -6.07 6.39 22.56
N LYS A 169 -5.95 7.71 22.61
CA LYS A 169 -6.74 8.62 21.79
C LYS A 169 -6.46 8.39 20.29
N LEU A 170 -5.18 8.22 19.92
CA LEU A 170 -4.80 7.88 18.54
C LEU A 170 -5.40 6.52 18.13
N ARG A 171 -5.33 5.51 19.00
CA ARG A 171 -5.95 4.20 18.73
C ARG A 171 -7.43 4.36 18.41
N LYS A 172 -8.14 5.15 19.22
CA LYS A 172 -9.56 5.40 19.02
C LYS A 172 -9.87 6.14 17.71
N VAL A 173 -9.07 7.14 17.35
CA VAL A 173 -9.19 7.83 16.05
C VAL A 173 -9.03 6.83 14.90
N LEU A 174 -8.04 5.94 14.98
CA LEU A 174 -7.82 4.90 13.98
C LEU A 174 -8.99 3.90 13.91
N GLU A 175 -9.51 3.46 15.06
CA GLU A 175 -10.68 2.57 15.16
C GLU A 175 -11.93 3.21 14.55
N ASP A 176 -12.25 4.44 14.92
CA ASP A 176 -13.42 5.18 14.44
C ASP A 176 -13.39 5.36 12.90
N ASN A 177 -12.21 5.44 12.32
CA ASN A 177 -11.96 5.54 10.88
C ASN A 177 -11.64 4.19 10.21
N LYS A 178 -11.62 3.09 10.94
CA LYS A 178 -11.29 1.74 10.47
C LYS A 178 -9.93 1.62 9.80
N ILE A 179 -8.95 2.38 10.27
CA ILE A 179 -7.59 2.39 9.75
C ILE A 179 -6.69 1.54 10.65
N ARG A 180 -5.95 0.64 10.04
CA ARG A 180 -4.95 -0.18 10.73
C ARG A 180 -3.56 0.35 10.42
N MET A 181 -2.75 0.50 11.48
CA MET A 181 -1.39 1.00 11.33
C MET A 181 -0.38 0.14 12.11
N SER A 182 0.83 0.07 11.55
CA SER A 182 2.04 -0.35 12.23
C SER A 182 2.99 0.84 12.24
N VAL A 183 3.31 1.37 13.42
CA VAL A 183 3.92 2.70 13.56
C VAL A 183 5.16 2.65 14.42
N ALA A 184 6.18 3.42 13.98
CA ALA A 184 7.20 3.95 14.87
C ALA A 184 6.93 5.45 15.08
N LEU A 185 6.56 5.82 16.30
CA LEU A 185 6.26 7.18 16.72
C LEU A 185 7.50 7.80 17.38
N PHE A 186 7.93 8.95 16.87
CA PHE A 186 9.08 9.69 17.32
C PHE A 186 8.71 11.10 17.75
N PHE A 187 9.36 11.59 18.80
CA PHE A 187 9.25 12.97 19.27
C PHE A 187 10.61 13.65 19.13
N THR A 188 10.62 14.90 18.67
CA THR A 188 11.85 15.68 18.53
C THR A 188 11.59 17.17 18.71
N LEU A 189 12.51 17.86 19.34
CA LEU A 189 12.58 19.32 19.37
C LEU A 189 13.54 19.85 18.31
N ASP A 190 14.29 18.97 17.65
CA ASP A 190 15.21 19.34 16.58
C ASP A 190 14.43 19.61 15.30
N LYS A 191 14.45 20.87 14.87
CA LYS A 191 13.74 21.31 13.66
C LYS A 191 14.36 20.74 12.38
N GLU A 192 15.67 20.52 12.33
CA GLU A 192 16.34 19.95 11.17
C GLU A 192 15.95 18.48 11.02
N ALA A 193 16.01 17.70 12.11
CA ALA A 193 15.56 16.32 12.10
C ALA A 193 14.08 16.21 11.67
N TYR A 194 13.22 17.06 12.24
CA TYR A 194 11.79 17.08 11.89
C TYR A 194 11.52 17.41 10.41
N GLN A 195 12.27 18.38 9.84
CA GLN A 195 12.04 18.83 8.47
C GLN A 195 12.64 17.89 7.42
N THR A 196 13.77 17.26 7.72
CA THR A 196 14.55 16.49 6.74
C THR A 196 14.30 14.99 6.81
N VAL A 197 13.69 14.48 7.88
CA VAL A 197 13.37 13.06 7.97
C VAL A 197 12.34 12.68 6.92
N ASP A 198 12.62 11.60 6.20
CA ASP A 198 11.75 10.99 5.19
C ASP A 198 11.84 9.45 5.24
N GLY A 199 11.13 8.80 4.35
CA GLY A 199 11.08 7.36 4.29
C GLY A 199 12.40 6.69 3.88
N GLU A 200 13.38 7.41 3.35
CA GLU A 200 14.67 6.85 2.94
C GLU A 200 15.73 7.02 4.03
N ASN A 201 15.67 8.15 4.73
CA ASN A 201 16.69 8.51 5.72
C ASN A 201 16.28 8.28 7.18
N TYR A 202 15.04 7.82 7.46
CA TYR A 202 14.54 7.65 8.82
C TYR A 202 15.45 6.77 9.69
N SER A 203 16.05 5.71 9.12
CA SER A 203 16.95 4.81 9.84
C SER A 203 18.21 5.53 10.31
N TYR A 204 18.71 6.47 9.52
CA TYR A 204 19.83 7.32 9.87
C TYR A 204 19.47 8.20 11.06
N TRP A 205 18.29 8.84 11.04
CA TRP A 205 17.82 9.68 12.13
C TRP A 205 17.52 8.87 13.39
N ALA A 206 16.82 7.72 13.24
CA ALA A 206 16.46 6.86 14.37
C ALA A 206 17.65 6.22 15.09
N SER A 207 18.83 6.14 14.44
CA SER A 207 20.05 5.57 15.03
C SER A 207 20.92 6.60 15.75
N ARG A 208 20.63 7.90 15.61
CA ARG A 208 21.42 8.96 16.25
C ARG A 208 20.87 9.30 17.63
N ASP A 209 21.70 9.14 18.63
CA ASP A 209 21.40 9.58 19.99
C ASP A 209 21.18 11.10 20.06
N GLY A 210 20.11 11.50 20.73
CA GLY A 210 19.78 12.89 21.00
C GLY A 210 18.94 13.62 19.95
N TRP A 211 18.61 12.99 18.82
CA TRP A 211 17.74 13.59 17.79
C TRP A 211 16.26 13.35 18.08
N PHE A 212 15.93 12.22 18.69
CA PHE A 212 14.59 11.91 19.16
C PHE A 212 14.60 11.69 20.67
N GLU A 213 13.75 12.42 21.38
CA GLU A 213 13.68 12.34 22.85
C GLU A 213 13.08 10.99 23.30
N GLN A 214 12.05 10.54 22.60
CA GLN A 214 11.41 9.27 22.89
C GLN A 214 10.77 8.69 21.63
N ARG A 215 10.64 7.37 21.62
CA ARG A 215 9.89 6.65 20.58
C ARG A 215 8.94 5.64 21.19
N CYS A 216 7.80 5.44 20.53
CA CYS A 216 6.88 4.36 20.77
C CYS A 216 6.70 3.55 19.49
N ASN A 217 6.79 2.22 19.58
CA ASN A 217 6.37 1.37 18.47
C ASN A 217 5.03 0.75 18.85
N PHE A 218 4.06 0.80 17.94
CA PHE A 218 2.78 0.14 18.12
C PHE A 218 2.25 -0.42 16.80
N ALA A 219 1.36 -1.40 16.89
CA ALA A 219 0.57 -1.86 15.76
C ALA A 219 -0.84 -2.20 16.23
N THR A 220 -1.82 -1.95 15.38
CA THR A 220 -3.21 -2.34 15.61
C THR A 220 -3.52 -3.66 14.93
N ASP A 221 -4.34 -4.48 15.57
CA ASP A 221 -4.85 -5.74 15.02
C ASP A 221 -6.11 -5.53 14.16
N ARG A 222 -6.80 -6.62 13.80
CA ARG A 222 -8.05 -6.58 13.01
C ARG A 222 -9.26 -6.04 13.77
N ALA A 223 -9.17 -5.93 15.10
CA ALA A 223 -10.17 -5.32 15.97
C ALA A 223 -9.80 -3.87 16.34
N TYR A 224 -8.74 -3.33 15.74
CA TYR A 224 -8.14 -2.02 16.02
C TYR A 224 -7.60 -1.87 17.45
N GLU A 225 -7.44 -2.98 18.19
CA GLU A 225 -6.74 -2.99 19.45
C GLU A 225 -5.23 -3.00 19.24
N PHE A 226 -4.48 -2.49 20.23
CA PHE A 226 -3.03 -2.59 20.15
C PHE A 226 -2.58 -4.04 20.27
N TYR A 227 -2.01 -4.57 19.17
CA TYR A 227 -1.30 -5.84 19.22
C TYR A 227 -0.04 -5.72 20.10
N TYR A 228 0.61 -4.56 20.04
CA TYR A 228 1.65 -4.12 20.97
C TYR A 228 1.71 -2.60 21.00
N ALA A 229 2.18 -2.04 22.13
CA ALA A 229 2.53 -0.63 22.29
C ALA A 229 3.70 -0.52 23.26
N ASN A 230 4.89 -0.20 22.74
CA ASN A 230 6.13 -0.19 23.52
C ASN A 230 6.82 1.17 23.45
N TRP A 231 6.93 1.85 24.57
CA TRP A 231 7.75 3.04 24.76
C TRP A 231 9.21 2.65 25.05
N ARG A 232 10.15 3.36 24.44
CA ARG A 232 11.59 3.14 24.64
C ARG A 232 12.27 4.43 25.02
#